data_e5e86499d10ba215a9c24da75f05a9fa
#
_entry.id   e5e86499d10ba215a9c24da75f05a9fa
#
_cell.length_a   1.000
_cell.length_b   1.000
_cell.length_c   1.000
_cell.angle_alpha   90.00
_cell.angle_beta   90.00
_cell.angle_gamma   90.00
#
_symmetry.space_group_name_H-M   'P 1'
#
loop_
_entity.id
_entity.type
_entity.pdbx_description
1 polymer ?
#
loop_
_entity_poly.entity_id
_entity_poly.type
_entity_poly.pdbx_seq_one_letter_code
_entity_poly.pdbx_strand_id
1 'polypeptide(L)'
;MADQGSESPVLARIQRLVADEHALRNKPSLSPIEKEQLAALEIDLDQCWDLLRQRRALQEFGQPPSGAHVRPADVVEKYEG
;
A
#
# COMPACT_ATOMS: atom_id res chain seq x y z
N MET A 1 3.40 20.74 11.17
CA MET A 1 3.57 20.34 10.22
C MET A 1 4.04 19.00 10.26
N ALA A 2 4.66 18.70 11.03
CA ALA A 2 5.15 17.55 11.00
C ALA A 2 4.29 16.41 10.88
N ASP A 3 3.19 16.49 11.34
CA ASP A 3 2.51 15.35 11.43
C ASP A 3 1.90 14.93 10.23
N GLN A 4 1.79 15.78 9.35
CA GLN A 4 1.23 15.37 8.21
C GLN A 4 2.10 14.32 7.74
N GLY A 5 3.26 14.26 8.13
CA GLY A 5 4.13 13.23 7.71
C GLY A 5 3.61 11.87 8.03
N SER A 6 2.67 11.72 8.91
CA SER A 6 2.24 10.39 9.23
C SER A 6 1.48 9.73 8.09
N GLU A 7 0.69 10.44 7.31
CA GLU A 7 -0.02 9.83 6.20
C GLU A 7 0.50 10.24 4.84
N SER A 8 1.03 11.42 4.69
CA SER A 8 1.46 11.91 3.40
C SER A 8 2.43 11.00 2.67
N PRO A 9 3.47 10.47 3.33
CA PRO A 9 4.37 9.57 2.62
C PRO A 9 3.70 8.29 2.16
N VAL A 10 2.78 7.77 2.94
CA VAL A 10 2.07 6.55 2.57
C VAL A 10 1.17 6.82 1.38
N LEU A 11 0.44 7.93 1.39
CA LEU A 11 -0.42 8.28 0.28
C LEU A 11 0.38 8.55 -0.98
N ALA A 12 1.51 9.22 -0.88
CA ALA A 12 2.36 9.46 -2.03
C ALA A 12 2.86 8.15 -2.63
N ARG A 13 3.22 7.19 -1.78
CA ARG A 13 3.66 5.90 -2.27
C ARG A 13 2.52 5.17 -2.96
N ILE A 14 1.33 5.20 -2.38
CA ILE A 14 0.16 4.58 -3.00
C ILE A 14 -0.10 5.18 -4.38
N GLN A 15 -0.03 6.51 -4.48
CA GLN A 15 -0.27 7.16 -5.77
C GLN A 15 0.73 6.72 -6.82
N ARG A 16 2.00 6.59 -6.42
CA ARG A 16 3.02 6.15 -7.36
C ARG A 16 2.78 4.70 -7.77
N LEU A 17 2.45 3.83 -6.82
CA LEU A 17 2.20 2.43 -7.13
C LEU A 17 0.97 2.26 -8.02
N VAL A 18 -0.06 3.06 -7.80
CA VAL A 18 -1.25 3.03 -8.64
C VAL A 18 -0.91 3.47 -10.05
N ALA A 19 -0.08 4.49 -10.20
CA ALA A 19 0.32 4.96 -11.52
C ALA A 19 1.10 3.86 -12.25
N ASP A 20 2.00 3.19 -11.55
CA ASP A 20 2.78 2.11 -12.15
C ASP A 20 1.87 0.94 -12.54
N GLU A 21 0.90 0.62 -11.69
CA GLU A 21 -0.03 -0.45 -11.98
C GLU A 21 -0.84 -0.12 -13.22
N HIS A 22 -1.32 1.11 -13.32
CA HIS A 22 -2.08 1.52 -14.50
C HIS A 22 -1.25 1.44 -15.77
N ALA A 23 0.01 1.84 -15.69
CA ALA A 23 0.88 1.77 -16.86
C ALA A 23 1.01 0.34 -17.37
N LEU A 24 1.14 -0.62 -16.44
CA LEU A 24 1.24 -2.01 -16.85
C LEU A 24 -0.09 -2.55 -17.37
N ARG A 25 -1.18 -2.22 -16.69
CA ARG A 25 -2.47 -2.73 -17.12
C ARG A 25 -2.93 -2.20 -18.46
N ASN A 26 -2.40 -1.03 -18.87
CA ASN A 26 -2.78 -0.46 -20.16
C ASN A 26 -2.02 -1.05 -21.33
N LYS A 27 -1.06 -1.94 -21.09
CA LYS A 27 -0.36 -2.58 -22.17
C LYS A 27 -1.23 -3.65 -22.82
N PRO A 28 -1.12 -3.83 -24.13
CA PRO A 28 -1.95 -4.85 -24.80
C PRO A 28 -1.64 -6.26 -24.33
N SER A 29 -0.38 -6.51 -23.96
CA SER A 29 -0.02 -7.79 -23.39
C SER A 29 1.17 -7.57 -22.49
N LEU A 30 1.35 -8.48 -21.53
CA LEU A 30 2.44 -8.38 -20.58
C LEU A 30 3.39 -9.53 -20.73
N SER A 31 4.69 -9.24 -20.67
CA SER A 31 5.69 -10.29 -20.61
C SER A 31 5.62 -10.98 -19.25
N PRO A 32 6.23 -12.15 -19.09
CA PRO A 32 6.23 -12.80 -17.78
C PRO A 32 6.85 -11.93 -16.68
N ILE A 33 7.90 -11.18 -17.01
CA ILE A 33 8.50 -10.29 -16.03
C ILE A 33 7.53 -9.18 -15.64
N GLU A 34 6.81 -8.65 -16.62
CA GLU A 34 5.85 -7.59 -16.33
C GLU A 34 4.67 -8.10 -15.49
N LYS A 35 4.26 -9.35 -15.70
CA LYS A 35 3.23 -9.94 -14.87
C LYS A 35 3.70 -10.06 -13.43
N GLU A 36 4.96 -10.43 -13.23
CA GLU A 36 5.51 -10.49 -11.89
C GLU A 36 5.59 -9.11 -11.27
N GLN A 37 5.95 -8.10 -12.05
CA GLN A 37 5.99 -6.74 -11.55
C GLN A 37 4.61 -6.28 -11.12
N LEU A 38 3.59 -6.61 -11.90
CA LEU A 38 2.24 -6.21 -11.56
C LEU A 38 1.78 -6.88 -10.27
N ALA A 39 2.08 -8.16 -10.10
CA ALA A 39 1.73 -8.87 -8.88
C ALA A 39 2.43 -8.24 -7.67
N ALA A 40 3.70 -7.88 -7.83
CA ALA A 40 4.44 -7.25 -6.73
C ALA A 40 3.85 -5.88 -6.38
N LEU A 41 3.42 -5.13 -7.39
CA LEU A 41 2.80 -3.83 -7.15
C LEU A 41 1.49 -3.99 -6.37
N GLU A 42 0.72 -5.01 -6.70
CA GLU A 42 -0.53 -5.24 -5.99
C GLU A 42 -0.29 -5.60 -4.54
N ILE A 43 0.72 -6.40 -4.25
CA ILE A 43 1.07 -6.73 -2.88
C ILE A 43 1.53 -5.47 -2.13
N ASP A 44 2.36 -4.66 -2.77
CA ASP A 44 2.82 -3.43 -2.16
C ASP A 44 1.65 -2.50 -1.86
N LEU A 45 0.69 -2.40 -2.77
CA LEU A 45 -0.48 -1.57 -2.54
C LEU A 45 -1.30 -2.08 -1.36
N ASP A 46 -1.48 -3.40 -1.25
CA ASP A 46 -2.22 -3.97 -0.14
C ASP A 46 -1.54 -3.64 1.18
N GLN A 47 -0.22 -3.73 1.23
CA GLN A 47 0.52 -3.41 2.44
C GLN A 47 0.40 -1.93 2.79
N CYS A 48 0.43 -1.07 1.79
CA CYS A 48 0.30 0.37 2.02
C CYS A 48 -1.09 0.72 2.53
N TRP A 49 -2.13 0.14 1.94
CA TRP A 49 -3.48 0.39 2.41
C TRP A 49 -3.69 -0.13 3.83
N ASP A 50 -3.10 -1.30 4.13
CA ASP A 50 -3.20 -1.83 5.48
C ASP A 50 -2.51 -0.90 6.48
N LEU A 51 -1.35 -0.38 6.13
CA LEU A 51 -0.62 0.55 7.00
C LEU A 51 -1.44 1.80 7.24
N LEU A 52 -2.07 2.33 6.19
CA LEU A 52 -2.88 3.52 6.32
C LEU A 52 -4.08 3.27 7.24
N ARG A 53 -4.72 2.12 7.10
CA ARG A 53 -5.84 1.76 7.97
C ARG A 53 -5.39 1.65 9.41
N GLN A 54 -4.21 1.08 9.67
CA GLN A 54 -3.69 1.00 11.03
C GLN A 54 -3.48 2.39 11.62
N ARG A 55 -2.92 3.30 10.83
CA ARG A 55 -2.68 4.65 11.33
C ARG A 55 -3.97 5.35 11.68
N ARG A 56 -4.99 5.19 10.85
CA ARG A 56 -6.27 5.82 11.11
C ARG A 56 -6.95 5.23 12.34
N ALA A 57 -6.86 3.91 12.50
CA ALA A 57 -7.44 3.26 13.67
C ALA A 57 -6.75 3.73 14.94
N LEU A 58 -5.43 3.86 14.91
CA LEU A 58 -4.71 4.34 16.08
C LEU A 58 -5.12 5.76 16.44
N GLN A 59 -5.29 6.61 15.42
CA GLN A 59 -5.71 7.98 15.69
C GLN A 59 -7.11 8.02 16.29
N GLU A 60 -8.00 7.15 15.83
CA GLU A 60 -9.35 7.13 16.38
C GLU A 60 -9.37 6.71 17.83
N PHE A 61 -8.42 5.91 18.26
CA PHE A 61 -8.35 5.50 19.64
C PHE A 61 -7.43 6.39 20.45
N GLY A 62 -7.00 7.51 19.88
CA GLY A 62 -6.15 8.44 20.60
C GLY A 62 -4.71 8.00 20.75
N GLN A 63 -4.28 7.02 19.94
CA GLN A 63 -2.91 6.53 20.01
C GLN A 63 -2.08 7.09 18.88
N PRO A 64 -0.75 7.18 19.06
CA PRO A 64 0.10 7.74 18.01
C PRO A 64 0.08 6.85 16.77
N PRO A 65 -0.04 7.44 15.58
CA PRO A 65 0.01 6.64 14.36
C PRO A 65 1.34 5.95 14.16
N SER A 66 2.37 6.38 14.87
CA SER A 66 3.66 5.75 14.73
C SER A 66 3.67 4.30 15.19
N GLY A 67 2.60 3.86 15.86
CA GLY A 67 2.50 2.46 16.22
C GLY A 67 2.15 1.54 15.05
N ALA A 68 1.71 2.12 13.92
CA ALA A 68 1.40 1.31 12.76
C ALA A 68 2.67 0.79 12.12
N HIS A 69 2.60 -0.38 11.53
CA HIS A 69 3.76 -0.96 10.87
C HIS A 69 3.32 -1.86 9.73
N VAL A 70 4.20 -2.07 8.78
CA VAL A 70 3.90 -2.90 7.62
C VAL A 70 3.82 -4.35 8.07
N ARG A 71 2.75 -5.03 7.66
CA ARG A 71 2.58 -6.43 7.98
C ARG A 71 3.08 -7.30 6.84
N PRO A 72 3.46 -8.53 7.12
CA PRO A 72 3.88 -9.43 6.05
C PRO A 72 2.77 -9.60 5.02
N ALA A 73 3.16 -9.78 3.76
CA ALA A 73 2.19 -9.87 2.68
C ALA A 73 1.19 -10.98 2.88
N ASP A 74 1.63 -12.14 3.36
CA ASP A 74 0.72 -13.25 3.53
C ASP A 74 -0.35 -12.94 4.58
N VAL A 75 -0.02 -12.16 5.60
CA VAL A 75 -1.00 -11.76 6.59
C VAL A 75 -2.02 -10.82 5.97
N VAL A 76 -1.56 -9.84 5.20
CA VAL A 76 -2.45 -8.86 4.60
C VAL A 76 -3.38 -9.54 3.60
N GLU A 77 -2.85 -10.44 2.79
CA GLU A 77 -3.66 -11.09 1.79
C GLU A 77 -4.68 -12.05 2.36
N LYS A 78 -4.34 -12.72 3.45
CA LYS A 78 -5.32 -13.57 4.07
C LYS A 78 -6.44 -12.80 4.71
N TYR A 79 -6.14 -11.58 5.11
CA TYR A 79 -7.08 -10.78 5.84
C TYR A 79 -8.32 -10.53 5.06
N GLU A 80 -8.26 -10.46 3.74
CA GLU A 80 -9.41 -10.17 3.06
C GLU A 80 -10.12 -11.40 2.68
N GLY A 81 -9.67 -12.51 2.93
CA GLY A 81 -10.28 -13.76 2.57
C GLY A 81 -11.69 -13.97 3.09
#